data_21f037ace0dee72c6ed0b28a05662f99
#
_entry.id   21f037ace0dee72c6ed0b28a05662f99
#
_cell.length_a   1.000
_cell.length_b   1.000
_cell.length_c   1.000
_cell.angle_alpha   90.00
_cell.angle_beta   90.00
_cell.angle_gamma   90.00
#
_symmetry.space_group_name_H-M   'P 1'
#
loop_
_entity.id
_entity.type
_entity.pdbx_description
1 polymer ?
#
loop_
_entity_poly.entity_id
_entity_poly.type
_entity_poly.pdbx_seq_one_letter_code
_entity_poly.pdbx_strand_id
1 'polypeptide(L)'
;MRRFTEYLGELGPRWGLPARACRVHGYLYAIARPATEADLRGALDLKGPELAEALAWLSDFRLVTRADGAWRTNTDPWELLLRGLEERRRREINPALDLLRGCQRDMAASDADGKTASAQIAKMIALVEDLAAIDVQARRLSPQTLRRLVGLGGRVGRLINRTLRTGDSG
;
A
#
# COMPACT_ATOMS: atom_id res chain seq x y z
N MET A 1 22.59 6.20 -3.05
CA MET A 1 21.32 6.91 -3.23
C MET A 1 20.67 6.57 -4.58
N ARG A 2 21.31 6.89 -5.70
CA ARG A 2 20.76 6.68 -7.06
C ARG A 2 20.23 5.27 -7.29
N ARG A 3 21.02 4.22 -7.03
CA ARG A 3 20.59 2.80 -7.17
C ARG A 3 19.32 2.47 -6.38
N PHE A 4 19.14 3.05 -5.20
CA PHE A 4 17.94 2.83 -4.37
C PHE A 4 16.70 3.48 -4.99
N THR A 5 16.80 4.73 -5.44
CA THR A 5 15.68 5.44 -6.05
C THR A 5 15.27 4.85 -7.40
N GLU A 6 16.25 4.40 -8.19
CA GLU A 6 16.00 3.70 -9.46
C GLU A 6 15.28 2.37 -9.21
N TYR A 7 15.74 1.56 -8.25
CA TYR A 7 15.07 0.32 -7.88
C TYR A 7 13.61 0.52 -7.48
N LEU A 8 13.32 1.56 -6.68
CA LEU A 8 11.92 1.87 -6.32
C LEU A 8 11.10 2.33 -7.53
N GLY A 9 11.72 3.06 -8.47
CA GLY A 9 11.08 3.44 -9.72
C GLY A 9 10.74 2.25 -10.64
N GLU A 10 11.54 1.19 -10.58
CA GLU A 10 11.28 -0.06 -11.31
C GLU A 10 10.26 -0.96 -10.60
N LEU A 11 10.31 -0.99 -9.27
CA LEU A 11 9.41 -1.80 -8.45
C LEU A 11 8.00 -1.24 -8.42
N GLY A 12 7.84 0.08 -8.32
CA GLY A 12 6.56 0.75 -8.16
C GLY A 12 5.52 0.35 -9.21
N PRO A 13 5.83 0.39 -10.52
CA PRO A 13 4.89 0.01 -11.57
C PRO A 13 4.36 -1.42 -11.47
N ARG A 14 5.15 -2.36 -10.93
CA ARG A 14 4.71 -3.74 -10.68
C ARG A 14 3.59 -3.81 -9.64
N TRP A 15 3.44 -2.77 -8.83
CA TRP A 15 2.42 -2.62 -7.81
C TRP A 15 1.36 -1.56 -8.18
N GLY A 16 1.34 -1.12 -9.45
CA GLY A 16 0.43 -0.10 -9.94
C GLY A 16 0.74 1.32 -9.46
N LEU A 17 1.98 1.60 -9.06
CA LEU A 17 2.42 2.91 -8.58
C LEU A 17 3.22 3.64 -9.67
N PRO A 18 3.09 4.97 -9.81
CA PRO A 18 3.86 5.72 -10.81
C PRO A 18 5.37 5.68 -10.50
N ALA A 19 6.18 5.30 -11.49
CA ALA A 19 7.63 5.15 -11.35
C ALA A 19 8.31 6.43 -10.80
N ARG A 20 7.94 7.61 -11.34
CA ARG A 20 8.51 8.88 -10.93
C ARG A 20 8.15 9.23 -9.48
N ALA A 21 6.90 8.98 -9.07
CA ALA A 21 6.47 9.19 -7.68
C ALA A 21 7.26 8.29 -6.73
N CYS A 22 7.49 7.01 -7.08
CA CYS A 22 8.30 6.10 -6.27
C CYS A 22 9.76 6.56 -6.15
N ARG A 23 10.36 7.12 -7.22
CA ARG A 23 11.72 7.69 -7.18
C ARG A 23 11.80 8.91 -6.26
N VAL A 24 10.85 9.84 -6.39
CA VAL A 24 10.78 11.06 -5.56
C VAL A 24 10.57 10.70 -4.09
N HIS A 25 9.60 9.82 -3.80
CA HIS A 25 9.32 9.37 -2.45
C HIS A 25 10.52 8.66 -1.82
N GLY A 26 11.14 7.73 -2.56
CA GLY A 26 12.34 7.02 -2.13
C GLY A 26 13.52 7.96 -1.83
N TYR A 27 13.69 9.01 -2.62
CA TYR A 27 14.71 10.02 -2.36
C TYR A 27 14.44 10.78 -1.06
N LEU A 28 13.22 11.32 -0.89
CA LEU A 28 12.82 12.03 0.33
C LEU A 28 12.94 11.16 1.58
N TYR A 29 12.53 9.88 1.46
CA TYR A 29 12.65 8.92 2.55
C TYR A 29 14.12 8.69 2.94
N ALA A 30 14.99 8.51 1.95
CA ALA A 30 16.39 8.17 2.20
C ALA A 30 17.22 9.34 2.72
N ILE A 31 16.91 10.59 2.34
CA ILE A 31 17.60 11.76 2.89
C ILE A 31 17.10 12.13 4.29
N ALA A 32 15.89 11.70 4.66
CA ALA A 32 15.25 11.93 5.97
C ALA A 32 15.20 13.43 6.38
N ARG A 33 15.16 14.34 5.41
CA ARG A 33 15.07 15.79 5.61
C ARG A 33 14.25 16.46 4.50
N PRO A 34 13.73 17.69 4.71
CA PRO A 34 13.07 18.43 3.64
C PRO A 34 14.00 18.69 2.45
N ALA A 35 13.43 18.73 1.25
CA ALA A 35 14.12 19.08 0.01
C ALA A 35 13.24 20.00 -0.84
N THR A 36 13.86 21.00 -1.48
CA THR A 36 13.19 21.88 -2.44
C THR A 36 12.96 21.16 -3.77
N GLU A 37 12.08 21.71 -4.61
CA GLU A 37 11.89 21.20 -5.97
C GLU A 37 13.17 21.28 -6.82
N ALA A 38 14.02 22.28 -6.56
CA ALA A 38 15.32 22.40 -7.22
C ALA A 38 16.25 21.23 -6.82
N ASP A 39 16.31 20.91 -5.51
CA ASP A 39 17.10 19.78 -5.01
C ASP A 39 16.61 18.46 -5.62
N LEU A 40 15.29 18.24 -5.65
CA LEU A 40 14.68 17.03 -6.20
C LEU A 40 14.95 16.86 -7.69
N ARG A 41 14.84 17.95 -8.48
CA ARG A 41 15.15 17.94 -9.91
C ARG A 41 16.60 17.59 -10.17
N GLY A 42 17.52 18.24 -9.46
CA GLY A 42 18.95 17.99 -9.61
C GLY A 42 19.36 16.58 -9.20
N ALA A 43 18.81 16.07 -8.09
CA ALA A 43 19.16 14.75 -7.56
C ALA A 43 18.60 13.58 -8.38
N LEU A 44 17.43 13.76 -9.02
CA LEU A 44 16.70 12.69 -9.71
C LEU A 44 16.71 12.84 -11.24
N ASP A 45 17.31 13.92 -11.75
CA ASP A 45 17.32 14.27 -13.18
C ASP A 45 15.88 14.28 -13.77
N LEU A 46 14.99 15.02 -13.10
CA LEU A 46 13.59 15.17 -13.51
C LEU A 46 13.33 16.56 -14.06
N LYS A 47 12.55 16.65 -15.13
CA LYS A 47 12.02 17.90 -15.63
C LYS A 47 10.95 18.46 -14.70
N GLY A 48 10.73 19.79 -14.74
CA GLY A 48 9.74 20.46 -13.90
C GLY A 48 8.34 19.80 -13.93
N PRO A 49 7.73 19.59 -15.10
CA PRO A 49 6.42 18.94 -15.21
C PRO A 49 6.40 17.53 -14.65
N GLU A 50 7.44 16.73 -14.87
CA GLU A 50 7.55 15.37 -14.37
C GLU A 50 7.62 15.30 -12.83
N LEU A 51 8.35 16.23 -12.22
CA LEU A 51 8.40 16.37 -10.77
C LEU A 51 7.07 16.85 -10.22
N ALA A 52 6.43 17.81 -10.86
CA ALA A 52 5.13 18.33 -10.43
C ALA A 52 4.06 17.24 -10.42
N GLU A 53 3.99 16.42 -11.48
CA GLU A 53 3.09 15.26 -11.56
C GLU A 53 3.37 14.26 -10.42
N ALA A 54 4.63 13.92 -10.18
CA ALA A 54 5.03 13.00 -9.13
C ALA A 54 4.66 13.52 -7.73
N LEU A 55 4.91 14.79 -7.46
CA LEU A 55 4.59 15.43 -6.19
C LEU A 55 3.08 15.59 -5.98
N ALA A 56 2.32 15.91 -7.04
CA ALA A 56 0.86 15.96 -6.98
C ALA A 56 0.30 14.60 -6.60
N TRP A 57 0.75 13.53 -7.24
CA TRP A 57 0.34 12.16 -6.92
C TRP A 57 0.67 11.78 -5.47
N LEU A 58 1.91 12.05 -5.02
CA LEU A 58 2.34 11.76 -3.65
C LEU A 58 1.56 12.56 -2.61
N SER A 59 1.23 13.82 -2.90
CA SER A 59 0.41 14.68 -2.03
C SER A 59 -1.02 14.17 -1.93
N ASP A 60 -1.58 13.75 -3.06
CA ASP A 60 -2.92 13.19 -3.15
C ASP A 60 -3.04 11.88 -2.34
N PHE A 61 -1.98 11.06 -2.33
CA PHE A 61 -1.85 9.88 -1.46
C PHE A 61 -1.35 10.20 -0.04
N ARG A 62 -1.21 11.49 0.30
CA ARG A 62 -0.76 11.94 1.63
C ARG A 62 0.58 11.35 2.07
N LEU A 63 1.43 10.99 1.12
CA LEU A 63 2.75 10.41 1.38
C LEU A 63 3.84 11.48 1.55
N VAL A 64 3.58 12.70 1.09
CA VAL A 64 4.46 13.86 1.27
C VAL A 64 3.67 15.06 1.78
N THR A 65 4.37 15.96 2.43
CA THR A 65 3.85 17.26 2.85
C THR A 65 4.78 18.36 2.40
N ARG A 66 4.22 19.54 2.08
CA ARG A 66 5.00 20.74 1.76
C ARG A 66 4.92 21.71 2.94
N ALA A 67 6.08 22.21 3.37
CA ALA A 67 6.19 23.26 4.38
C ALA A 67 7.42 24.11 4.04
N ASP A 68 7.30 25.44 4.17
CA ASP A 68 8.38 26.41 3.94
C ASP A 68 9.08 26.24 2.58
N GLY A 69 8.29 25.95 1.54
CA GLY A 69 8.83 25.77 0.18
C GLY A 69 9.53 24.42 -0.07
N ALA A 70 9.62 23.54 0.91
CA ALA A 70 10.28 22.25 0.83
C ALA A 70 9.30 21.08 1.05
N TRP A 71 9.64 19.95 0.45
CA TRP A 71 8.89 18.71 0.53
C TRP A 71 9.54 17.73 1.50
N ARG A 72 8.74 17.02 2.26
CA ARG A 72 9.20 15.96 3.17
C ARG A 72 8.24 14.78 3.17
N THR A 73 8.74 13.61 3.55
CA THR A 73 7.94 12.42 3.84
C THR A 73 8.11 11.98 5.29
N ASN A 74 7.21 11.12 5.75
CA ASN A 74 7.42 10.42 7.02
C ASN A 74 8.57 9.42 6.87
N THR A 75 9.38 9.27 7.90
CA THR A 75 10.52 8.34 7.93
C THR A 75 10.20 7.03 8.66
N ASP A 76 9.02 6.89 9.24
CA ASP A 76 8.57 5.61 9.80
C ASP A 76 7.92 4.75 8.69
N PRO A 77 8.54 3.60 8.31
CA PRO A 77 8.03 2.76 7.25
C PRO A 77 6.66 2.13 7.57
N TRP A 78 6.34 1.94 8.85
CA TRP A 78 5.04 1.41 9.26
C TRP A 78 3.92 2.42 9.08
N GLU A 79 4.17 3.69 9.41
CA GLU A 79 3.21 4.76 9.16
C GLU A 79 2.98 4.96 7.66
N LEU A 80 4.04 4.90 6.85
CA LEU A 80 3.92 4.98 5.39
C LEU A 80 3.10 3.82 4.82
N LEU A 81 3.36 2.59 5.29
CA LEU A 81 2.59 1.41 4.89
C LEU A 81 1.10 1.56 5.23
N LEU A 82 0.79 1.90 6.49
CA LEU A 82 -0.59 2.05 6.94
C LEU A 82 -1.33 3.16 6.19
N ARG A 83 -0.65 4.27 5.90
CA ARG A 83 -1.20 5.37 5.10
C ARG A 83 -1.46 4.95 3.65
N GLY A 84 -0.52 4.25 3.03
CA GLY A 84 -0.70 3.71 1.68
C GLY A 84 -1.87 2.74 1.58
N LEU A 85 -2.03 1.84 2.56
CA LEU A 85 -3.16 0.91 2.64
C LEU A 85 -4.49 1.66 2.82
N GLU A 86 -4.52 2.72 3.65
CA GLU A 86 -5.71 3.58 3.82
C GLU A 86 -6.15 4.22 2.52
N GLU A 87 -5.22 4.87 1.82
CA GLU A 87 -5.55 5.55 0.57
C GLU A 87 -6.00 4.55 -0.50
N ARG A 88 -5.38 3.37 -0.57
CA ARG A 88 -5.81 2.30 -1.48
C ARG A 88 -7.20 1.77 -1.12
N ARG A 89 -7.48 1.55 0.16
CA ARG A 89 -8.81 1.14 0.62
C ARG A 89 -9.88 2.17 0.22
N ARG A 90 -9.61 3.45 0.47
CA ARG A 90 -10.56 4.53 0.18
C ARG A 90 -10.83 4.70 -1.31
N ARG A 91 -9.80 4.58 -2.15
CA ARG A 91 -9.87 4.91 -3.58
C ARG A 91 -10.21 3.72 -4.48
N GLU A 92 -9.84 2.53 -4.08
CA GLU A 92 -9.96 1.34 -4.91
C GLU A 92 -10.92 0.32 -4.28
N ILE A 93 -10.73 -0.06 -3.02
CA ILE A 93 -11.47 -1.16 -2.40
C ILE A 93 -12.91 -0.76 -2.10
N ASN A 94 -13.16 0.39 -1.47
CA ASN A 94 -14.53 0.81 -1.13
C ASN A 94 -15.41 0.98 -2.39
N PRO A 95 -14.97 1.70 -3.46
CA PRO A 95 -15.76 1.78 -4.68
C PRO A 95 -15.99 0.43 -5.35
N ALA A 96 -14.98 -0.46 -5.34
CA ALA A 96 -15.13 -1.81 -5.89
C ALA A 96 -16.15 -2.64 -5.11
N LEU A 97 -16.18 -2.54 -3.76
CA LEU A 97 -17.21 -3.18 -2.94
C LEU A 97 -18.61 -2.68 -3.26
N ASP A 98 -18.78 -1.38 -3.45
CA ASP A 98 -20.08 -0.81 -3.78
C ASP A 98 -20.57 -1.27 -5.16
N LEU A 99 -19.67 -1.37 -6.13
CA LEU A 99 -19.96 -1.95 -7.45
C LEU A 99 -20.35 -3.42 -7.32
N LEU A 100 -19.57 -4.24 -6.60
CA LEU A 100 -19.85 -5.67 -6.41
C LEU A 100 -21.19 -5.91 -5.73
N ARG A 101 -21.54 -5.11 -4.72
CA ARG A 101 -22.85 -5.16 -4.07
C ARG A 101 -24.00 -4.80 -5.01
N GLY A 102 -23.80 -3.85 -5.95
CA GLY A 102 -24.74 -3.54 -7.03
C GLY A 102 -24.95 -4.76 -7.91
N CYS A 103 -23.88 -5.31 -8.49
CA CYS A 103 -23.92 -6.50 -9.34
C CYS A 103 -24.58 -7.69 -8.63
N GLN A 104 -24.28 -7.92 -7.36
CA GLN A 104 -24.89 -8.99 -6.57
C GLN A 104 -26.41 -8.86 -6.49
N ARG A 105 -26.94 -7.67 -6.22
CA ARG A 105 -28.40 -7.42 -6.15
C ARG A 105 -29.06 -7.66 -7.50
N ASP A 106 -28.47 -7.15 -8.58
CA ASP A 106 -29.02 -7.27 -9.93
C ASP A 106 -29.10 -8.76 -10.36
N MET A 107 -28.04 -9.51 -10.08
CA MET A 107 -27.98 -10.94 -10.38
C MET A 107 -28.90 -11.79 -9.50
N ALA A 108 -29.11 -11.42 -8.24
CA ALA A 108 -30.03 -12.12 -7.35
C ALA A 108 -31.48 -12.09 -7.82
N ALA A 109 -31.87 -11.06 -8.56
CA ALA A 109 -33.21 -10.90 -9.14
C ALA A 109 -33.38 -11.60 -10.49
N SER A 110 -32.32 -12.26 -11.01
CA SER A 110 -32.28 -12.91 -12.31
C SER A 110 -32.67 -14.41 -12.23
N ASP A 111 -32.32 -15.17 -13.26
CA ASP A 111 -32.54 -16.61 -13.38
C ASP A 111 -31.68 -17.47 -12.43
N ALA A 112 -31.63 -18.79 -12.65
CA ALA A 112 -30.87 -19.71 -11.81
C ALA A 112 -29.36 -19.45 -11.87
N ASP A 113 -28.85 -19.10 -13.07
CA ASP A 113 -27.43 -18.79 -13.26
C ASP A 113 -27.07 -17.48 -12.58
N GLY A 114 -27.93 -16.46 -12.65
CA GLY A 114 -27.78 -15.20 -11.95
C GLY A 114 -27.76 -15.38 -10.43
N LYS A 115 -28.63 -16.21 -9.87
CA LYS A 115 -28.62 -16.54 -8.43
C LYS A 115 -27.33 -17.23 -8.01
N THR A 116 -26.81 -18.14 -8.85
CA THR A 116 -25.51 -18.79 -8.59
C THR A 116 -24.37 -17.77 -8.63
N ALA A 117 -24.34 -16.88 -9.61
CA ALA A 117 -23.35 -15.82 -9.72
C ALA A 117 -23.42 -14.87 -8.51
N SER A 118 -24.63 -14.46 -8.10
CA SER A 118 -24.84 -13.64 -6.90
C SER A 118 -24.25 -14.29 -5.64
N ALA A 119 -24.42 -15.59 -5.47
CA ALA A 119 -23.83 -16.33 -4.34
C ALA A 119 -22.30 -16.36 -4.37
N GLN A 120 -21.68 -16.44 -5.55
CA GLN A 120 -20.21 -16.36 -5.68
C GLN A 120 -19.69 -14.95 -5.41
N ILE A 121 -20.37 -13.91 -5.91
CA ILE A 121 -20.03 -12.52 -5.63
C ILE A 121 -20.13 -12.24 -4.13
N ALA A 122 -21.13 -12.77 -3.43
CA ALA A 122 -21.26 -12.65 -1.97
C ALA A 122 -20.00 -13.15 -1.23
N LYS A 123 -19.41 -14.26 -1.67
CA LYS A 123 -18.17 -14.79 -1.08
C LYS A 123 -16.97 -13.85 -1.32
N MET A 124 -16.89 -13.23 -2.49
CA MET A 124 -15.84 -12.23 -2.79
C MET A 124 -16.00 -11.00 -1.90
N ILE A 125 -17.23 -10.51 -1.76
CA ILE A 125 -17.54 -9.37 -0.89
C ILE A 125 -17.11 -9.68 0.55
N ALA A 126 -17.52 -10.83 1.10
CA ALA A 126 -17.17 -11.25 2.45
C ALA A 126 -15.65 -11.29 2.66
N LEU A 127 -14.89 -11.88 1.72
CA LEU A 127 -13.43 -11.90 1.78
C LEU A 127 -12.82 -10.50 1.83
N VAL A 128 -13.29 -9.59 0.96
CA VAL A 128 -12.75 -8.21 0.91
C VAL A 128 -13.13 -7.43 2.18
N GLU A 129 -14.34 -7.65 2.72
CA GLU A 129 -14.78 -7.05 4.00
C GLU A 129 -13.93 -7.56 5.17
N ASP A 130 -13.62 -8.85 5.24
CA ASP A 130 -12.74 -9.43 6.26
C ASP A 130 -11.33 -8.83 6.20
N LEU A 131 -10.76 -8.71 4.99
CA LEU A 131 -9.46 -8.07 4.80
C LEU A 131 -9.49 -6.59 5.19
N ALA A 132 -10.55 -5.88 4.86
CA ALA A 132 -10.73 -4.48 5.26
C ALA A 132 -10.88 -4.33 6.78
N ALA A 133 -11.55 -5.28 7.45
CA ALA A 133 -11.69 -5.30 8.90
C ALA A 133 -10.32 -5.51 9.59
N ILE A 134 -9.46 -6.38 9.06
CA ILE A 134 -8.08 -6.57 9.54
C ILE A 134 -7.29 -5.26 9.45
N ASP A 135 -7.38 -4.54 8.33
CA ASP A 135 -6.73 -3.25 8.16
C ASP A 135 -7.22 -2.21 9.19
N VAL A 136 -8.53 -2.12 9.41
CA VAL A 136 -9.11 -1.21 10.42
C VAL A 136 -8.62 -1.56 11.84
N GLN A 137 -8.54 -2.85 12.19
CA GLN A 137 -8.04 -3.27 13.50
C GLN A 137 -6.53 -2.99 13.65
N ALA A 138 -5.74 -3.26 12.61
CA ALA A 138 -4.30 -2.98 12.60
C ALA A 138 -4.01 -1.50 12.87
N ARG A 139 -4.84 -0.58 12.39
CA ARG A 139 -4.69 0.87 12.64
C ARG A 139 -5.01 1.33 14.05
N ARG A 140 -5.83 0.58 14.79
CA ARG A 140 -6.11 0.86 16.20
C ARG A 140 -4.90 0.54 17.08
N LEU A 141 -3.96 -0.24 16.55
CA LEU A 141 -2.72 -0.58 17.23
C LEU A 141 -1.66 0.51 16.98
N SER A 142 -0.84 0.80 17.98
CA SER A 142 0.32 1.64 17.74
C SER A 142 1.29 0.95 16.76
N PRO A 143 2.07 1.70 15.96
CA PRO A 143 3.09 1.13 15.08
C PRO A 143 4.03 0.16 15.80
N GLN A 144 4.35 0.46 17.08
CA GLN A 144 5.20 -0.39 17.92
C GLN A 144 4.52 -1.72 18.27
N THR A 145 3.23 -1.70 18.60
CA THR A 145 2.44 -2.91 18.89
C THR A 145 2.34 -3.77 17.63
N LEU A 146 2.07 -3.16 16.48
CA LEU A 146 1.98 -3.86 15.20
C LEU A 146 3.32 -4.53 14.83
N ARG A 147 4.44 -3.82 15.01
CA ARG A 147 5.79 -4.39 14.84
C ARG A 147 6.03 -5.60 15.74
N ARG A 148 5.60 -5.54 16.99
CA ARG A 148 5.75 -6.66 17.95
C ARG A 148 4.93 -7.87 17.50
N LEU A 149 3.68 -7.67 17.11
CA LEU A 149 2.79 -8.75 16.64
C LEU A 149 3.33 -9.43 15.38
N VAL A 150 3.74 -8.65 14.38
CA VAL A 150 4.36 -9.18 13.15
C VAL A 150 5.68 -9.91 13.46
N GLY A 151 6.50 -9.33 14.35
CA GLY A 151 7.75 -9.96 14.79
C GLY A 151 7.53 -11.28 15.54
N LEU A 152 6.48 -11.38 16.37
CA LEU A 152 6.09 -12.62 17.05
C LEU A 152 5.58 -13.66 16.06
N GLY A 153 4.70 -13.29 15.13
CA GLY A 153 4.20 -14.18 14.08
C GLY A 153 5.34 -14.74 13.22
N GLY A 154 6.31 -13.90 12.84
CA GLY A 154 7.51 -14.34 12.11
C GLY A 154 8.44 -15.27 12.91
N ARG A 155 8.49 -15.16 14.24
CA ARG A 155 9.25 -16.08 15.10
C ARG A 155 8.54 -17.42 15.25
N VAL A 156 7.23 -17.40 15.47
CA VAL A 156 6.41 -18.63 15.56
C VAL A 156 6.45 -19.40 14.23
N GLY A 157 6.30 -18.71 13.09
CA GLY A 157 6.40 -19.35 11.77
C GLY A 157 7.76 -20.02 11.52
N ARG A 158 8.87 -19.38 11.96
CA ARG A 158 10.21 -19.97 11.87
C ARG A 158 10.39 -21.19 12.78
N LEU A 159 9.80 -21.20 13.96
CA LEU A 159 9.82 -22.32 14.88
C LEU A 159 9.05 -23.53 14.31
N ILE A 160 7.83 -23.30 13.80
CA ILE A 160 7.03 -24.33 13.15
C ILE A 160 7.76 -24.94 11.95
N ASN A 161 8.36 -24.10 11.10
CA ASN A 161 9.10 -24.59 9.93
C ASN A 161 10.37 -25.37 10.30
N ARG A 162 10.96 -25.11 11.47
CA ARG A 162 12.14 -25.83 11.99
C ARG A 162 11.73 -27.22 12.53
N THR A 163 10.60 -27.29 13.24
CA THR A 163 10.08 -28.59 13.75
C THR A 163 9.60 -29.51 12.63
N LEU A 164 8.98 -28.97 11.58
CA LEU A 164 8.57 -29.78 10.41
C LEU A 164 9.75 -30.31 9.60
N ARG A 165 10.89 -29.59 9.53
CA ARG A 165 12.10 -30.06 8.84
C ARG A 165 12.92 -31.07 9.63
N THR A 166 12.79 -31.14 10.94
CA THR A 166 13.46 -32.15 11.79
C THR A 166 12.66 -33.43 11.94
N GLY A 167 11.37 -33.45 11.58
CA GLY A 167 10.51 -34.64 11.62
C GLY A 167 10.57 -35.53 10.36
N ASP A 168 11.25 -35.10 9.29
CA ASP A 168 11.31 -35.82 8.00
C ASP A 168 12.66 -36.56 7.80
N SER A 169 13.41 -36.76 8.86
CA SER A 169 14.74 -37.45 8.86
C SER A 169 14.77 -38.58 9.87
N GLY A 170 13.67 -39.36 9.95
CA GLY A 170 13.56 -40.57 10.77
C GLY A 170 13.07 -41.73 9.94
#